data_31d5bb2064b2087425437784761c711a
#
_entry.id   31d5bb2064b2087425437784761c711a
#
_cell.length_a   1.000
_cell.length_b   1.000
_cell.length_c   1.000
_cell.angle_alpha   90.00
_cell.angle_beta   90.00
_cell.angle_gamma   90.00
#
_symmetry.space_group_name_H-M   'P 1'
#
loop_
_entity.id
_entity.type
_entity.pdbx_description
1 polymer ?
#
loop_
_entity_poly.entity_id
_entity_poly.type
_entity_poly.pdbx_seq_one_letter_code
_entity_poly.pdbx_strand_id
1 'polypeptide(L)'
;MRRACTSLTNMQTWLADPLFGGAAQSGRHLIELFAAFGLTTLIGLERTIQGKVAGLRTQTIVGTSSALILLISKYGFSDVLSAQTVELDPSRVAAQIVSGIGFLGAGIIITRRGAVHGLTTAAAVWESAAIGMAAGAGLLLLATAVVALHFVSALAFNVVERELTARLRGTVRLHVIYESGRGVLRQLLQACGHRKWQLTELDADAHDLERDQVGITMTLSGARITNVEQVLGGIEGVSAVLQVEDEPD
;
A
#
# COMPACT_ATOMS: atom_id res chain seq x y z
N MET A 1 21.47 55.68 -30.31
CA MET A 1 21.01 54.75 -31.37
C MET A 1 21.63 53.34 -31.32
N ARG A 2 22.17 52.85 -30.16
CA ARG A 2 22.78 51.50 -30.05
C ARG A 2 22.05 50.53 -29.11
N ARG A 3 20.91 50.91 -28.51
CA ARG A 3 20.17 50.03 -27.58
C ARG A 3 18.97 49.28 -28.20
N ALA A 4 18.58 49.58 -29.43
CA ALA A 4 17.45 48.93 -30.09
C ALA A 4 17.84 47.65 -30.86
N CYS A 5 19.14 47.43 -31.13
CA CYS A 5 19.58 46.25 -31.92
C CYS A 5 19.75 44.98 -31.11
N THR A 6 19.92 45.07 -29.77
CA THR A 6 20.13 43.93 -28.88
C THR A 6 18.82 43.18 -28.55
N SER A 7 17.66 43.87 -28.65
CA SER A 7 16.36 43.25 -28.35
C SER A 7 15.84 42.35 -29.49
N LEU A 8 16.20 42.66 -30.72
CA LEU A 8 15.74 41.89 -31.90
C LEU A 8 16.54 40.58 -32.08
N THR A 9 17.81 40.57 -31.67
CA THR A 9 18.65 39.37 -31.72
C THR A 9 18.19 38.33 -30.66
N ASN A 10 17.71 38.77 -29.50
CA ASN A 10 17.14 37.86 -28.49
C ASN A 10 15.78 37.28 -28.91
N MET A 11 14.99 38.02 -29.69
CA MET A 11 13.68 37.53 -30.13
C MET A 11 13.76 36.48 -31.23
N GLN A 12 14.85 36.46 -32.02
CA GLN A 12 15.09 35.45 -33.06
C GLN A 12 15.64 34.15 -32.52
N THR A 13 16.29 34.13 -31.35
CA THR A 13 16.74 32.89 -30.70
C THR A 13 15.59 32.06 -30.13
N TRP A 14 14.49 32.66 -29.75
CA TRP A 14 13.30 31.97 -29.26
C TRP A 14 12.55 31.19 -30.35
N LEU A 15 12.62 31.64 -31.61
CA LEU A 15 11.99 30.94 -32.75
C LEU A 15 12.87 29.84 -33.35
N ALA A 16 14.14 29.74 -32.93
CA ALA A 16 15.11 28.76 -33.42
C ALA A 16 15.44 27.65 -32.45
N ASP A 17 14.84 27.61 -31.26
CA ASP A 17 15.01 26.47 -30.36
C ASP A 17 14.31 25.23 -30.97
N PRO A 18 15.06 24.19 -31.32
CA PRO A 18 14.43 22.99 -31.87
C PRO A 18 13.47 22.42 -30.83
N LEU A 19 12.25 22.05 -31.27
CA LEU A 19 11.21 21.45 -30.46
C LEU A 19 11.70 20.26 -29.59
N PHE A 20 12.91 19.76 -29.87
CA PHE A 20 13.50 18.60 -29.21
C PHE A 20 14.94 18.83 -28.71
N GLY A 21 15.37 20.04 -28.44
CA GLY A 21 16.78 20.32 -28.07
C GLY A 21 17.04 21.50 -27.14
N GLY A 22 16.00 22.14 -26.61
CA GLY A 22 16.13 23.25 -25.65
C GLY A 22 16.60 22.80 -24.27
N ALA A 23 17.12 23.74 -23.46
CA ALA A 23 17.56 23.47 -22.08
C ALA A 23 16.45 22.83 -21.21
N ALA A 24 15.17 23.02 -21.56
CA ALA A 24 13.99 22.45 -20.91
C ALA A 24 13.67 21.03 -21.35
N GLN A 25 14.24 20.51 -22.45
CA GLN A 25 13.96 19.16 -22.98
C GLN A 25 15.28 18.43 -23.31
N SER A 26 16.04 18.06 -22.29
CA SER A 26 17.27 17.30 -22.49
C SER A 26 17.01 15.78 -22.36
N GLY A 27 17.86 14.97 -23.02
CA GLY A 27 17.82 13.51 -22.88
C GLY A 27 17.93 13.05 -21.42
N ARG A 28 18.50 13.87 -20.53
CA ARG A 28 18.55 13.63 -19.10
C ARG A 28 17.16 13.55 -18.47
N HIS A 29 16.24 14.47 -18.83
CA HIS A 29 14.87 14.48 -18.29
C HIS A 29 14.07 13.25 -18.73
N LEU A 30 14.34 12.75 -19.94
CA LEU A 30 13.77 11.47 -20.38
C LEU A 30 14.30 10.30 -19.55
N ILE A 31 15.60 10.28 -19.23
CA ILE A 31 16.18 9.25 -18.34
C ILE A 31 15.53 9.33 -16.96
N GLU A 32 15.36 10.52 -16.38
CA GLU A 32 14.72 10.75 -15.09
C GLU A 32 13.26 10.26 -15.10
N LEU A 33 12.52 10.52 -16.18
CA LEU A 33 11.14 10.06 -16.36
C LEU A 33 11.05 8.54 -16.53
N PHE A 34 11.90 7.95 -17.38
CA PHE A 34 11.95 6.49 -17.57
C PHE A 34 12.43 5.75 -16.32
N ALA A 35 13.32 6.35 -15.54
CA ALA A 35 13.72 5.81 -14.24
C ALA A 35 12.55 5.79 -13.26
N ALA A 36 11.77 6.89 -13.17
CA ALA A 36 10.55 6.95 -12.37
C ALA A 36 9.57 5.84 -12.79
N PHE A 37 9.32 5.71 -14.11
CA PHE A 37 8.47 4.67 -14.67
C PHE A 37 8.95 3.28 -14.27
N GLY A 38 10.23 2.95 -14.47
CA GLY A 38 10.78 1.63 -14.18
C GLY A 38 10.75 1.30 -12.68
N LEU A 39 11.19 2.22 -11.83
CA LEU A 39 11.23 2.02 -10.39
C LEU A 39 9.84 1.80 -9.78
N THR A 40 8.86 2.61 -10.20
CA THR A 40 7.48 2.47 -9.68
C THR A 40 6.73 1.30 -10.32
N THR A 41 7.13 0.86 -11.52
CA THR A 41 6.66 -0.39 -12.12
C THR A 41 7.08 -1.60 -11.30
N LEU A 42 8.31 -1.62 -10.75
CA LEU A 42 8.77 -2.72 -9.89
C LEU A 42 7.90 -2.84 -8.61
N ILE A 43 7.61 -1.71 -7.96
CA ILE A 43 6.69 -1.70 -6.82
C ILE A 43 5.30 -2.17 -7.23
N GLY A 44 4.77 -1.63 -8.33
CA GLY A 44 3.46 -2.00 -8.84
C GLY A 44 3.34 -3.49 -9.19
N LEU A 45 4.40 -4.10 -9.70
CA LEU A 45 4.46 -5.52 -9.99
C LEU A 45 4.34 -6.36 -8.72
N GLU A 46 5.11 -6.01 -7.69
CA GLU A 46 5.06 -6.65 -6.38
C GLU A 46 3.66 -6.54 -5.76
N ARG A 47 3.06 -5.34 -5.77
CA ARG A 47 1.69 -5.13 -5.30
C ARG A 47 0.65 -5.97 -6.05
N THR A 48 0.82 -6.12 -7.37
CA THR A 48 -0.06 -6.95 -8.20
C THR A 48 0.09 -8.44 -7.86
N ILE A 49 1.32 -8.92 -7.67
CA ILE A 49 1.59 -10.31 -7.27
C ILE A 49 0.98 -10.62 -5.90
N GLN A 50 0.99 -9.66 -4.99
CA GLN A 50 0.38 -9.80 -3.66
C GLN A 50 -1.15 -9.58 -3.66
N GLY A 51 -1.79 -9.39 -4.80
CA GLY A 51 -3.25 -9.20 -4.89
C GLY A 51 -3.75 -7.86 -4.34
N LYS A 52 -2.87 -6.85 -4.15
CA LYS A 52 -3.27 -5.54 -3.59
C LYS A 52 -4.06 -4.71 -4.59
N VAL A 53 -5.02 -3.91 -4.11
CA VAL A 53 -5.96 -3.12 -4.93
C VAL A 53 -5.24 -2.13 -5.86
N ALA A 54 -4.22 -1.39 -5.37
CA ALA A 54 -3.41 -0.49 -6.19
C ALA A 54 -2.14 -1.22 -6.66
N GLY A 55 -2.25 -1.89 -7.79
CA GLY A 55 -1.19 -2.67 -8.43
C GLY A 55 -0.40 -1.90 -9.50
N LEU A 56 0.07 -2.65 -10.49
CA LEU A 56 1.01 -2.20 -11.53
C LEU A 56 0.61 -0.86 -12.18
N ARG A 57 -0.60 -0.77 -12.71
CA ARG A 57 -1.06 0.44 -13.42
C ARG A 57 -1.08 1.67 -12.51
N THR A 58 -1.60 1.53 -11.32
CA THR A 58 -1.76 2.65 -10.38
C THR A 58 -0.40 3.18 -9.92
N GLN A 59 0.49 2.31 -9.48
CA GLN A 59 1.81 2.69 -8.96
C GLN A 59 2.66 3.36 -10.06
N THR A 60 2.67 2.78 -11.26
CA THR A 60 3.42 3.33 -12.40
C THR A 60 2.92 4.70 -12.83
N ILE A 61 1.59 4.87 -12.94
CA ILE A 61 1.00 6.16 -13.34
C ILE A 61 1.31 7.23 -12.28
N VAL A 62 1.11 6.92 -11.00
CA VAL A 62 1.36 7.87 -9.92
C VAL A 62 2.82 8.32 -9.89
N GLY A 63 3.77 7.38 -9.95
CA GLY A 63 5.19 7.72 -9.93
C GLY A 63 5.64 8.51 -11.15
N THR A 64 5.25 8.08 -12.34
CA THR A 64 5.60 8.77 -13.60
C THR A 64 5.00 10.18 -13.66
N SER A 65 3.73 10.33 -13.27
CA SER A 65 3.07 11.64 -13.23
C SER A 65 3.73 12.58 -12.21
N SER A 66 4.11 12.07 -11.03
CA SER A 66 4.82 12.86 -10.02
C SER A 66 6.19 13.33 -10.52
N ALA A 67 6.94 12.48 -11.23
CA ALA A 67 8.20 12.86 -11.86
C ALA A 67 7.99 13.95 -12.92
N LEU A 68 7.00 13.78 -13.80
CA LEU A 68 6.68 14.76 -14.84
C LEU A 68 6.30 16.12 -14.24
N ILE A 69 5.41 16.13 -13.24
CA ILE A 69 4.97 17.39 -12.62
C ILE A 69 6.15 18.10 -11.96
N LEU A 70 7.08 17.36 -11.33
CA LEU A 70 8.27 17.96 -10.74
C LEU A 70 9.25 18.48 -11.79
N LEU A 71 9.42 17.79 -12.92
CA LEU A 71 10.21 18.26 -14.06
C LEU A 71 9.62 19.56 -14.64
N ILE A 72 8.30 19.63 -14.81
CA ILE A 72 7.60 20.86 -15.21
C ILE A 72 7.87 21.97 -14.21
N SER A 73 7.79 21.69 -12.91
CA SER A 73 8.06 22.67 -11.86
C SER A 73 9.47 23.25 -11.91
N LYS A 74 10.46 22.42 -12.24
CA LYS A 74 11.86 22.83 -12.30
C LYS A 74 12.25 23.56 -13.59
N TYR A 75 11.69 23.14 -14.70
CA TYR A 75 12.19 23.53 -16.04
C TYR A 75 11.12 24.15 -16.94
N GLY A 76 9.82 23.91 -16.66
CA GLY A 76 8.73 24.33 -17.53
C GLY A 76 8.46 25.82 -17.55
N PHE A 77 9.01 26.59 -16.60
CA PHE A 77 8.79 28.03 -16.47
C PHE A 77 10.05 28.87 -16.74
N SER A 78 11.05 28.27 -17.37
CA SER A 78 12.34 28.93 -17.62
C SER A 78 12.23 30.18 -18.50
N ASP A 79 11.20 30.25 -19.36
CA ASP A 79 10.91 31.34 -20.27
C ASP A 79 10.37 32.62 -19.57
N VAL A 80 9.73 32.46 -18.41
CA VAL A 80 9.17 33.59 -17.63
C VAL A 80 10.11 34.10 -16.53
N LEU A 81 11.23 33.42 -16.31
CA LEU A 81 12.21 33.82 -15.31
C LEU A 81 13.06 34.98 -15.80
N SER A 82 12.87 36.15 -15.20
CA SER A 82 13.75 37.32 -15.43
C SER A 82 14.61 37.56 -14.19
N ALA A 83 15.90 37.82 -14.41
CA ALA A 83 16.99 37.80 -13.43
C ALA A 83 16.83 38.69 -12.18
N GLN A 84 15.77 39.47 -12.05
CA GLN A 84 15.56 40.37 -10.90
C GLN A 84 14.11 40.44 -10.37
N THR A 85 13.16 39.71 -10.95
CA THR A 85 11.73 39.95 -10.62
C THR A 85 10.94 38.70 -10.27
N VAL A 86 11.38 37.51 -10.70
CA VAL A 86 10.66 36.26 -10.48
C VAL A 86 11.61 35.20 -9.96
N GLU A 87 11.33 34.66 -8.78
CA GLU A 87 12.05 33.56 -8.16
C GLU A 87 11.21 32.26 -8.27
N LEU A 88 11.81 31.22 -8.82
CA LEU A 88 11.16 29.92 -8.96
C LEU A 88 11.34 29.10 -7.67
N ASP A 89 10.23 28.67 -7.10
CA ASP A 89 10.21 27.78 -5.94
C ASP A 89 9.57 26.43 -6.32
N PRO A 90 10.36 25.43 -6.73
CA PRO A 90 9.85 24.11 -7.08
C PRO A 90 9.24 23.35 -5.89
N SER A 91 9.53 23.74 -4.65
CA SER A 91 9.04 23.07 -3.45
C SER A 91 7.52 23.19 -3.29
N ARG A 92 6.94 24.28 -3.79
CA ARG A 92 5.48 24.49 -3.76
C ARG A 92 4.73 23.42 -4.54
N VAL A 93 5.23 23.06 -5.71
CA VAL A 93 4.60 22.00 -6.54
C VAL A 93 4.81 20.65 -5.90
N ALA A 94 5.98 20.37 -5.35
CA ALA A 94 6.22 19.15 -4.59
C ALA A 94 5.25 19.01 -3.41
N ALA A 95 4.99 20.07 -2.66
CA ALA A 95 4.01 20.10 -1.58
C ALA A 95 2.58 19.79 -2.08
N GLN A 96 2.20 20.28 -3.27
CA GLN A 96 0.89 19.99 -3.86
C GLN A 96 0.78 18.52 -4.32
N ILE A 97 1.86 17.93 -4.83
CA ILE A 97 1.88 16.49 -5.14
C ILE A 97 1.61 15.68 -3.85
N VAL A 98 2.34 15.97 -2.76
CA VAL A 98 2.17 15.29 -1.47
C VAL A 98 0.73 15.43 -0.96
N SER A 99 0.15 16.62 -1.02
CA SER A 99 -1.23 16.87 -0.62
C SER A 99 -2.23 16.10 -1.49
N GLY A 100 -2.06 16.14 -2.82
CA GLY A 100 -2.95 15.45 -3.78
C GLY A 100 -2.92 13.93 -3.63
N ILE A 101 -1.75 13.34 -3.40
CA ILE A 101 -1.62 11.91 -3.14
C ILE A 101 -2.26 11.52 -1.79
N GLY A 102 -2.23 12.40 -0.80
CA GLY A 102 -2.96 12.21 0.46
C GLY A 102 -4.46 12.01 0.25
N PHE A 103 -5.07 12.75 -0.69
CA PHE A 103 -6.47 12.57 -1.07
C PHE A 103 -6.74 11.20 -1.72
N LEU A 104 -5.87 10.75 -2.64
CA LEU A 104 -5.98 9.42 -3.25
C LEU A 104 -5.79 8.31 -2.20
N GLY A 105 -4.83 8.49 -1.29
CA GLY A 105 -4.59 7.57 -0.19
C GLY A 105 -5.81 7.43 0.73
N ALA A 106 -6.44 8.54 1.09
CA ALA A 106 -7.68 8.53 1.87
C ALA A 106 -8.82 7.79 1.16
N GLY A 107 -8.91 7.90 -0.18
CA GLY A 107 -9.90 7.19 -0.99
C GLY A 107 -9.70 5.67 -1.06
N ILE A 108 -8.49 5.17 -0.77
CA ILE A 108 -8.18 3.74 -0.76
C ILE A 108 -8.48 3.11 0.61
N ILE A 109 -8.42 3.90 1.70
CA ILE A 109 -8.63 3.41 3.06
C ILE A 109 -10.13 3.27 3.32
N ILE A 110 -10.58 2.05 3.60
CA ILE A 110 -11.99 1.74 3.80
C ILE A 110 -12.15 1.02 5.14
N THR A 111 -13.13 1.46 5.95
CA THR A 111 -13.53 0.74 7.15
C THR A 111 -14.71 -0.18 6.83
N ARG A 112 -14.54 -1.48 7.03
CA ARG A 112 -15.58 -2.47 6.79
C ARG A 112 -15.65 -3.44 7.95
N ARG A 113 -16.83 -3.68 8.51
CA ARG A 113 -17.07 -4.58 9.65
C ARG A 113 -16.13 -4.35 10.85
N GLY A 114 -15.79 -3.08 11.12
CA GLY A 114 -14.91 -2.73 12.25
C GLY A 114 -13.41 -2.86 11.98
N ALA A 115 -12.99 -3.41 10.84
CA ALA A 115 -11.59 -3.46 10.41
C ALA A 115 -11.29 -2.36 9.38
N VAL A 116 -10.05 -1.87 9.38
CA VAL A 116 -9.55 -0.86 8.44
C VAL A 116 -8.69 -1.55 7.39
N HIS A 117 -9.09 -1.42 6.13
CA HIS A 117 -8.40 -2.01 4.98
C HIS A 117 -7.75 -0.92 4.13
N GLY A 118 -6.71 -1.28 3.36
CA GLY A 118 -6.07 -0.40 2.38
C GLY A 118 -4.96 0.50 2.92
N LEU A 119 -4.58 0.42 4.20
CA LEU A 119 -3.52 1.26 4.79
C LEU A 119 -2.17 1.07 4.10
N THR A 120 -1.73 -0.17 3.91
CA THR A 120 -0.45 -0.48 3.23
C THR A 120 -0.50 -0.11 1.75
N THR A 121 -1.65 -0.24 1.11
CA THR A 121 -1.86 0.18 -0.28
C THR A 121 -1.75 1.69 -0.43
N ALA A 122 -2.38 2.46 0.46
CA ALA A 122 -2.30 3.92 0.48
C ALA A 122 -0.85 4.40 0.73
N ALA A 123 -0.14 3.75 1.65
CA ALA A 123 1.28 4.02 1.91
C ALA A 123 2.15 3.76 0.67
N ALA A 124 1.95 2.64 -0.05
CA ALA A 124 2.69 2.32 -1.25
C ALA A 124 2.42 3.32 -2.39
N VAL A 125 1.19 3.80 -2.55
CA VAL A 125 0.85 4.85 -3.53
C VAL A 125 1.56 6.16 -3.20
N TRP A 126 1.60 6.54 -1.92
CA TRP A 126 2.33 7.71 -1.44
C TRP A 126 3.84 7.57 -1.68
N GLU A 127 4.41 6.40 -1.41
CA GLU A 127 5.81 6.07 -1.65
C GLU A 127 6.17 6.13 -3.15
N SER A 128 5.33 5.59 -4.03
CA SER A 128 5.53 5.69 -5.49
C SER A 128 5.57 7.13 -5.98
N ALA A 129 4.73 8.02 -5.42
CA ALA A 129 4.79 9.44 -5.73
C ALA A 129 6.12 10.06 -5.28
N ALA A 130 6.60 9.72 -4.07
CA ALA A 130 7.88 10.20 -3.54
C ALA A 130 9.07 9.73 -4.40
N ILE A 131 9.07 8.46 -4.83
CA ILE A 131 10.08 7.90 -5.74
C ILE A 131 10.04 8.63 -7.09
N GLY A 132 8.85 8.88 -7.63
CA GLY A 132 8.68 9.66 -8.86
C GLY A 132 9.25 11.07 -8.72
N MET A 133 8.93 11.77 -7.63
CA MET A 133 9.49 13.10 -7.34
C MET A 133 11.01 13.04 -7.21
N ALA A 134 11.56 12.06 -6.50
CA ALA A 134 13.02 11.92 -6.36
C ALA A 134 13.70 11.69 -7.71
N ALA A 135 13.14 10.84 -8.57
CA ALA A 135 13.65 10.60 -9.91
C ALA A 135 13.59 11.88 -10.78
N GLY A 136 12.46 12.60 -10.80
CA GLY A 136 12.29 13.87 -11.51
C GLY A 136 13.14 15.01 -10.93
N ALA A 137 13.55 14.90 -9.65
CA ALA A 137 14.52 15.79 -9.06
C ALA A 137 15.98 15.50 -9.50
N GLY A 138 16.23 14.37 -10.17
CA GLY A 138 17.56 13.90 -10.51
C GLY A 138 18.25 13.10 -9.40
N LEU A 139 17.50 12.74 -8.33
CA LEU A 139 18.00 12.00 -7.15
C LEU A 139 17.82 10.49 -7.36
N LEU A 140 18.32 9.96 -8.46
CA LEU A 140 18.11 8.56 -8.88
C LEU A 140 18.65 7.56 -7.86
N LEU A 141 19.78 7.87 -7.21
CA LEU A 141 20.34 7.01 -6.16
C LEU A 141 19.40 6.86 -4.99
N LEU A 142 18.81 7.97 -4.52
CA LEU A 142 17.84 7.95 -3.42
C LEU A 142 16.56 7.22 -3.82
N ALA A 143 16.05 7.48 -5.03
CA ALA A 143 14.88 6.77 -5.57
C ALA A 143 15.10 5.25 -5.60
N THR A 144 16.27 4.82 -6.10
CA THR A 144 16.63 3.39 -6.14
C THR A 144 16.81 2.80 -4.73
N ALA A 145 17.41 3.55 -3.80
CA ALA A 145 17.56 3.11 -2.42
C ALA A 145 16.20 2.91 -1.73
N VAL A 146 15.24 3.82 -1.95
CA VAL A 146 13.88 3.67 -1.39
C VAL A 146 13.18 2.45 -1.96
N VAL A 147 13.30 2.18 -3.26
CA VAL A 147 12.76 0.94 -3.86
C VAL A 147 13.40 -0.31 -3.25
N ALA A 148 14.71 -0.31 -3.02
CA ALA A 148 15.37 -1.43 -2.34
C ALA A 148 14.83 -1.63 -0.91
N LEU A 149 14.65 -0.54 -0.15
CA LEU A 149 14.06 -0.57 1.19
C LEU A 149 12.60 -1.04 1.15
N HIS A 150 11.83 -0.67 0.14
CA HIS A 150 10.48 -1.19 -0.08
C HIS A 150 10.48 -2.72 -0.16
N PHE A 151 11.34 -3.31 -1.00
CA PHE A 151 11.44 -4.76 -1.10
C PHE A 151 11.93 -5.43 0.19
N VAL A 152 12.85 -4.79 0.91
CA VAL A 152 13.26 -5.27 2.24
C VAL A 152 12.06 -5.29 3.19
N SER A 153 11.25 -4.23 3.24
CA SER A 153 10.08 -4.17 4.10
C SER A 153 9.01 -5.18 3.68
N ALA A 154 8.74 -5.31 2.39
CA ALA A 154 7.71 -6.19 1.86
C ALA A 154 8.04 -7.69 2.02
N LEU A 155 9.33 -8.06 1.94
CA LEU A 155 9.76 -9.46 2.00
C LEU A 155 10.24 -9.86 3.40
N ALA A 156 11.13 -9.05 4.02
CA ALA A 156 11.74 -9.41 5.29
C ALA A 156 10.77 -9.25 6.47
N PHE A 157 9.95 -8.19 6.50
CA PHE A 157 9.04 -7.97 7.62
C PHE A 157 7.90 -8.97 7.64
N ASN A 158 7.42 -9.43 6.50
CA ASN A 158 6.45 -10.53 6.45
C ASN A 158 6.99 -11.82 7.09
N VAL A 159 8.27 -12.14 6.87
CA VAL A 159 8.91 -13.31 7.49
C VAL A 159 9.08 -13.10 8.99
N VAL A 160 9.55 -11.94 9.40
CA VAL A 160 9.75 -11.58 10.83
C VAL A 160 8.42 -11.58 11.56
N GLU A 161 7.39 -10.97 10.99
CA GLU A 161 6.04 -10.90 11.59
C GLU A 161 5.44 -12.30 11.76
N ARG A 162 5.54 -13.14 10.73
CA ARG A 162 5.07 -14.53 10.78
C ARG A 162 5.80 -15.34 11.86
N GLU A 163 7.13 -15.24 11.94
CA GLU A 163 7.92 -15.94 12.93
C GLU A 163 7.65 -15.42 14.36
N LEU A 164 7.53 -14.09 14.51
CA LEU A 164 7.26 -13.46 15.80
C LEU A 164 5.84 -13.78 16.28
N THR A 165 4.85 -13.72 15.39
CA THR A 165 3.45 -14.04 15.70
C THR A 165 3.30 -15.53 16.02
N ALA A 166 3.96 -16.40 15.27
CA ALA A 166 3.98 -17.83 15.56
C ALA A 166 4.60 -18.14 16.94
N ARG A 167 5.58 -17.36 17.38
CA ARG A 167 6.20 -17.52 18.72
C ARG A 167 5.38 -16.88 19.85
N LEU A 168 4.71 -15.77 19.58
CA LEU A 168 4.07 -14.96 20.62
C LEU A 168 2.58 -15.25 20.79
N ARG A 169 1.84 -15.60 19.74
CA ARG A 169 0.40 -15.90 19.80
C ARG A 169 0.02 -16.84 18.66
N GLY A 170 -0.26 -18.09 18.97
CA GLY A 170 -1.07 -18.90 18.07
C GLY A 170 -2.49 -18.31 18.04
N THR A 171 -2.91 -17.77 16.92
CA THR A 171 -4.32 -17.41 16.69
C THR A 171 -4.88 -18.43 15.71
N VAL A 172 -6.01 -19.04 16.06
CA VAL A 172 -6.69 -20.00 15.19
C VAL A 172 -8.13 -19.58 15.05
N ARG A 173 -8.59 -19.48 13.81
CA ARG A 173 -9.99 -19.24 13.48
C ARG A 173 -10.67 -20.57 13.16
N LEU A 174 -11.72 -20.87 13.89
CA LEU A 174 -12.41 -22.15 13.81
C LEU A 174 -13.88 -21.91 13.48
N HIS A 175 -14.38 -22.74 12.58
CA HIS A 175 -15.81 -22.91 12.37
C HIS A 175 -16.27 -24.17 13.10
N VAL A 176 -17.14 -24.00 14.08
CA VAL A 176 -17.63 -25.11 14.94
C VAL A 176 -19.12 -25.29 14.73
N ILE A 177 -19.51 -26.51 14.36
CA ILE A 177 -20.90 -26.93 14.21
C ILE A 177 -21.28 -27.79 15.41
N TYR A 178 -22.32 -27.43 16.14
CA TYR A 178 -22.77 -28.15 17.32
C TYR A 178 -24.30 -28.21 17.44
N GLU A 179 -24.80 -29.17 18.22
CA GLU A 179 -26.22 -29.36 18.50
C GLU A 179 -26.76 -28.24 19.42
N SER A 180 -27.87 -27.62 19.02
CA SER A 180 -28.53 -26.59 19.78
C SER A 180 -29.23 -27.16 21.03
N GLY A 181 -29.32 -26.36 22.10
CA GLY A 181 -30.14 -26.67 23.27
C GLY A 181 -29.45 -27.55 24.36
N ARG A 182 -28.30 -28.18 24.11
CA ARG A 182 -27.59 -29.05 25.08
C ARG A 182 -26.51 -28.33 25.92
N GLY A 183 -26.42 -27.00 25.83
CA GLY A 183 -25.40 -26.25 26.57
C GLY A 183 -23.97 -26.45 26.04
N VAL A 184 -23.82 -26.94 24.82
CA VAL A 184 -22.54 -27.23 24.15
C VAL A 184 -21.65 -26.00 24.05
N LEU A 185 -22.22 -24.82 23.73
CA LEU A 185 -21.49 -23.56 23.73
C LEU A 185 -20.82 -23.24 25.07
N ARG A 186 -21.51 -23.51 26.18
CA ARG A 186 -20.93 -23.33 27.53
C ARG A 186 -19.74 -24.27 27.76
N GLN A 187 -19.84 -25.51 27.31
CA GLN A 187 -18.75 -26.50 27.44
C GLN A 187 -17.55 -26.10 26.57
N LEU A 188 -17.79 -25.62 25.34
CA LEU A 188 -16.76 -25.05 24.46
C LEU A 188 -16.02 -23.90 25.14
N LEU A 189 -16.76 -22.92 25.69
CA LEU A 189 -16.16 -21.76 26.37
C LEU A 189 -15.42 -22.17 27.66
N GLN A 190 -15.89 -23.16 28.40
CA GLN A 190 -15.19 -23.70 29.55
C GLN A 190 -13.90 -24.42 29.16
N ALA A 191 -13.91 -25.23 28.11
CA ALA A 191 -12.72 -25.90 27.59
C ALA A 191 -11.64 -24.87 27.15
N CYS A 192 -12.05 -23.80 26.50
CA CYS A 192 -11.15 -22.67 26.15
C CYS A 192 -10.57 -22.01 27.41
N GLY A 193 -11.39 -21.74 28.42
CA GLY A 193 -10.97 -21.14 29.70
C GLY A 193 -9.97 -22.02 30.47
N HIS A 194 -10.19 -23.33 30.57
CA HIS A 194 -9.27 -24.27 31.21
C HIS A 194 -7.89 -24.33 30.56
N ARG A 195 -7.82 -24.11 29.24
CA ARG A 195 -6.57 -24.12 28.48
C ARG A 195 -5.94 -22.73 28.32
N LYS A 196 -6.55 -21.70 28.94
CA LYS A 196 -6.12 -20.29 28.83
C LYS A 196 -6.14 -19.77 27.39
N TRP A 197 -6.99 -20.35 26.53
CA TRP A 197 -7.26 -19.81 25.22
C TRP A 197 -8.22 -18.62 25.36
N GLN A 198 -7.83 -17.47 24.82
CA GLN A 198 -8.66 -16.27 24.85
C GLN A 198 -9.54 -16.26 23.60
N LEU A 199 -10.84 -16.13 23.80
CA LEU A 199 -11.78 -15.90 22.72
C LEU A 199 -11.71 -14.42 22.34
N THR A 200 -11.28 -14.16 21.10
CA THR A 200 -11.14 -12.78 20.59
C THR A 200 -12.37 -12.35 19.80
N GLU A 201 -13.01 -13.30 19.11
CA GLU A 201 -14.16 -13.02 18.26
C GLU A 201 -15.08 -14.25 18.28
N LEU A 202 -16.40 -14.00 18.33
CA LEU A 202 -17.42 -15.02 18.20
C LEU A 202 -18.51 -14.49 17.28
N ASP A 203 -18.71 -15.14 16.17
CA ASP A 203 -19.76 -14.82 15.21
C ASP A 203 -20.66 -16.04 14.99
N ALA A 204 -21.96 -15.85 15.00
CA ALA A 204 -22.92 -16.93 14.82
C ALA A 204 -23.40 -16.92 13.35
N ASP A 205 -23.10 -17.97 12.59
CA ASP A 205 -23.62 -18.16 11.25
C ASP A 205 -25.04 -18.77 11.33
N ALA A 206 -26.03 -17.91 11.15
CA ALA A 206 -27.44 -18.29 11.24
C ALA A 206 -28.03 -18.88 9.94
N HIS A 207 -27.21 -19.16 8.92
CA HIS A 207 -27.70 -19.61 7.62
C HIS A 207 -27.17 -21.00 7.25
N ASP A 208 -28.03 -21.95 7.01
CA ASP A 208 -27.85 -23.28 6.40
C ASP A 208 -27.66 -24.52 7.29
N LEU A 209 -28.15 -24.51 8.51
CA LEU A 209 -28.06 -25.73 9.31
C LEU A 209 -29.43 -26.41 9.50
N GLU A 210 -29.47 -27.73 9.38
CA GLU A 210 -30.62 -28.56 9.71
C GLU A 210 -31.15 -28.23 11.11
N ARG A 211 -32.43 -28.37 11.33
CA ARG A 211 -33.24 -27.79 12.42
C ARG A 211 -32.72 -27.82 13.86
N ASP A 212 -31.62 -28.55 14.16
CA ASP A 212 -31.05 -28.69 15.51
C ASP A 212 -29.54 -28.35 15.60
N GLN A 213 -28.92 -27.86 14.56
CA GLN A 213 -27.48 -27.53 14.57
C GLN A 213 -27.24 -26.03 14.39
N VAL A 214 -26.23 -25.53 15.10
CA VAL A 214 -25.78 -24.13 15.02
C VAL A 214 -24.31 -24.10 14.64
N GLY A 215 -23.97 -23.31 13.63
CA GLY A 215 -22.58 -22.97 13.28
C GLY A 215 -22.13 -21.70 13.95
N ILE A 216 -20.95 -21.72 14.51
CA ILE A 216 -20.27 -20.52 15.03
C ILE A 216 -18.86 -20.44 14.48
N THR A 217 -18.45 -19.23 14.12
CA THR A 217 -17.06 -18.91 13.84
C THR A 217 -16.44 -18.28 15.08
N MET A 218 -15.38 -18.88 15.60
CA MET A 218 -14.66 -18.38 16.77
C MET A 218 -13.19 -18.20 16.50
N THR A 219 -12.64 -17.07 16.93
CA THR A 219 -11.20 -16.79 16.86
C THR A 219 -10.61 -16.97 18.26
N LEU A 220 -9.72 -17.95 18.39
CA LEU A 220 -9.02 -18.25 19.64
C LEU A 220 -7.57 -17.77 19.55
N SER A 221 -7.09 -17.13 20.61
CA SER A 221 -5.69 -16.71 20.75
C SER A 221 -5.09 -17.27 22.04
N GLY A 222 -3.84 -17.71 21.99
CA GLY A 222 -3.15 -18.24 23.18
C GLY A 222 -1.74 -18.76 22.91
N ALA A 223 -0.96 -18.93 23.96
CA ALA A 223 0.33 -19.57 23.87
C ALA A 223 0.15 -21.09 23.65
N ARG A 224 0.67 -21.60 22.53
CA ARG A 224 0.56 -23.03 22.11
C ARG A 224 -0.87 -23.50 21.86
N ILE A 225 -1.52 -22.92 20.87
CA ILE A 225 -2.78 -23.46 20.35
C ILE A 225 -2.45 -24.65 19.44
N THR A 226 -2.21 -25.79 20.03
CA THR A 226 -2.03 -27.07 19.33
C THR A 226 -3.19 -27.99 19.62
N ASN A 227 -3.62 -28.76 18.63
CA ASN A 227 -4.69 -29.74 18.74
C ASN A 227 -6.07 -29.21 19.17
N VAL A 228 -6.40 -27.97 18.78
CA VAL A 228 -7.68 -27.32 19.13
C VAL A 228 -8.85 -28.12 18.55
N GLU A 229 -8.75 -28.53 17.30
CA GLU A 229 -9.77 -29.32 16.61
C GLU A 229 -10.08 -30.64 17.37
N GLN A 230 -9.05 -31.30 17.84
CA GLN A 230 -9.20 -32.58 18.57
C GLN A 230 -9.81 -32.37 19.96
N VAL A 231 -9.49 -31.25 20.61
CA VAL A 231 -10.01 -30.92 21.94
C VAL A 231 -11.46 -30.46 21.88
N LEU A 232 -11.81 -29.58 20.94
CA LEU A 232 -13.17 -29.07 20.81
C LEU A 232 -14.08 -30.08 20.13
N GLY A 233 -13.57 -30.86 19.16
CA GLY A 233 -14.30 -31.95 18.53
C GLY A 233 -14.57 -33.17 19.46
N GLY A 234 -13.83 -33.30 20.57
CA GLY A 234 -14.10 -34.31 21.60
C GLY A 234 -15.22 -33.97 22.57
N ILE A 235 -15.84 -32.79 22.44
CA ILE A 235 -16.96 -32.36 23.30
C ILE A 235 -18.26 -32.99 22.76
N GLU A 236 -19.03 -33.62 23.63
CA GLU A 236 -20.31 -34.25 23.28
C GLU A 236 -21.29 -33.20 22.72
N GLY A 237 -21.83 -33.45 21.52
CA GLY A 237 -22.72 -32.53 20.80
C GLY A 237 -22.02 -31.61 19.81
N VAL A 238 -20.70 -31.69 19.63
CA VAL A 238 -19.97 -31.05 18.54
C VAL A 238 -19.94 -32.00 17.33
N SER A 239 -20.48 -31.52 16.21
CA SER A 239 -20.57 -32.31 14.96
C SER A 239 -19.33 -32.14 14.07
N ALA A 240 -18.78 -30.94 14.02
CA ALA A 240 -17.58 -30.65 13.23
C ALA A 240 -16.81 -29.45 13.79
N VAL A 241 -15.48 -29.48 13.65
CA VAL A 241 -14.57 -28.36 13.91
C VAL A 241 -13.66 -28.24 12.71
N LEU A 242 -13.75 -27.13 12.01
CA LEU A 242 -12.98 -26.83 10.80
C LEU A 242 -12.13 -25.60 11.04
N GLN A 243 -10.85 -25.67 10.71
CA GLN A 243 -10.00 -24.49 10.69
C GLN A 243 -10.28 -23.67 9.45
N VAL A 244 -10.58 -22.39 9.64
CA VAL A 244 -10.77 -21.43 8.54
C VAL A 244 -9.46 -20.71 8.36
N GLU A 245 -8.80 -20.89 7.21
CA GLU A 245 -7.65 -20.07 6.84
C GLU A 245 -8.14 -18.66 6.55
N ASP A 246 -7.50 -17.66 7.16
CA ASP A 246 -7.73 -16.27 6.79
C ASP A 246 -7.26 -16.07 5.35
N GLU A 247 -8.17 -15.65 4.46
CA GLU A 247 -7.79 -15.18 3.14
C GLU A 247 -6.82 -14.00 3.34
N PRO A 248 -5.62 -14.06 2.77
CA PRO A 248 -4.67 -12.97 2.91
C PRO A 248 -5.20 -11.72 2.21
N ASP A 249 -5.32 -10.63 2.97
CA ASP A 249 -5.62 -9.27 2.47
C ASP A 249 -4.61 -8.73 1.44
#